data_56c5217a22ede003c7ee66ecc06f65f7
#
_entry.id   56c5217a22ede003c7ee66ecc06f65f7
#
_cell.length_a   1.000
_cell.length_b   1.000
_cell.length_c   1.000
_cell.angle_alpha   90.00
_cell.angle_beta   90.00
_cell.angle_gamma   90.00
#
_symmetry.space_group_name_H-M   'P 1'
#
loop_
_entity.id
_entity.type
_entity.pdbx_description
1 polymer ?
#
loop_
_entity_poly.entity_id
_entity_poly.type
_entity_poly.pdbx_seq_one_letter_code
_entity_poly.pdbx_strand_id
1 'polypeptide(L)'
;MVIATQIKECLAAADYGMVLTINDFGIEPRYHATLVKALNRKVAIGELQKVSKGKYYKPKKTVFGSLSPAPSEIVKDLLEKNGKTVGYITGTAAFASMGLTTQITSAIMVGTNRYRRPITRGESKISFLVQPNSITEENIPLLRTLDAIKLIREIPATSPDDSTVVLGKIISALTKERLQQLCQLAEAYKPSVRALLGAILENNNQPTFGLEITLNGVTTYKLPISKNVLPNKHNWNIL
;
A
#
# COMPACT_ATOMS: atom_id res chain seq x y z
N MET A 1 39.10 6.79 -8.68
CA MET A 1 38.43 7.59 -7.60
C MET A 1 38.43 6.74 -6.31
N VAL A 2 38.79 7.36 -5.17
CA VAL A 2 38.84 6.60 -3.90
C VAL A 2 37.42 6.33 -3.43
N ILE A 3 37.08 5.06 -3.07
CA ILE A 3 35.74 4.62 -2.61
C ILE A 3 35.18 5.56 -1.53
N ALA A 4 36.05 6.06 -0.63
CA ALA A 4 35.66 6.98 0.43
C ALA A 4 35.10 8.31 -0.10
N THR A 5 35.65 8.84 -1.20
CA THR A 5 35.18 10.07 -1.86
C THR A 5 33.79 9.83 -2.48
N GLN A 6 33.60 8.73 -3.22
CA GLN A 6 32.31 8.38 -3.80
C GLN A 6 31.21 8.20 -2.75
N ILE A 7 31.52 7.54 -1.61
CA ILE A 7 30.58 7.43 -0.49
C ILE A 7 30.22 8.80 0.05
N LYS A 8 31.20 9.69 0.25
CA LYS A 8 30.98 11.05 0.78
C LYS A 8 30.09 11.87 -0.16
N GLU A 9 30.36 11.83 -1.46
CA GLU A 9 29.58 12.54 -2.49
C GLU A 9 28.14 12.02 -2.56
N CYS A 10 27.95 10.70 -2.61
CA CYS A 10 26.62 10.09 -2.62
C CYS A 10 25.81 10.44 -1.37
N LEU A 11 26.43 10.40 -0.18
CA LEU A 11 25.76 10.77 1.07
C LEU A 11 25.49 12.28 1.18
N ALA A 12 26.32 13.12 0.57
CA ALA A 12 26.09 14.57 0.52
C ALA A 12 24.87 14.91 -0.35
N ALA A 13 24.73 14.21 -1.48
CA ALA A 13 23.60 14.39 -2.40
C ALA A 13 22.28 13.75 -1.90
N ALA A 14 22.36 12.78 -1.00
CA ALA A 14 21.18 12.08 -0.51
C ALA A 14 20.41 12.90 0.55
N ASP A 15 19.09 12.94 0.39
CA ASP A 15 18.19 13.54 1.37
C ASP A 15 18.13 12.72 2.68
N TYR A 16 17.75 13.39 3.77
CA TYR A 16 17.48 12.69 5.02
C TYR A 16 16.27 11.76 4.88
N GLY A 17 16.42 10.52 5.36
CA GLY A 17 15.37 9.50 5.27
C GLY A 17 15.32 8.77 3.93
N MET A 18 16.04 9.21 2.90
CA MET A 18 16.19 8.47 1.63
C MET A 18 16.92 7.16 1.86
N VAL A 19 16.34 6.04 1.43
CA VAL A 19 16.94 4.72 1.55
C VAL A 19 17.85 4.44 0.36
N LEU A 20 19.15 4.28 0.66
CA LEU A 20 20.20 3.95 -0.29
C LEU A 20 20.50 2.46 -0.26
N THR A 21 20.68 1.88 -1.43
CA THR A 21 21.18 0.51 -1.64
C THR A 21 22.65 0.53 -2.01
N ILE A 22 23.32 -0.63 -2.01
CA ILE A 22 24.71 -0.76 -2.43
C ILE A 22 24.93 -0.23 -3.87
N ASN A 23 23.92 -0.40 -4.74
CA ASN A 23 24.00 0.00 -6.15
C ASN A 23 23.97 1.52 -6.35
N ASP A 24 23.34 2.25 -5.44
CA ASP A 24 23.21 3.72 -5.54
C ASP A 24 24.53 4.45 -5.37
N PHE A 25 25.57 3.77 -4.85
CA PHE A 25 26.91 4.34 -4.70
C PHE A 25 27.76 4.29 -5.97
N GLY A 26 27.29 3.66 -7.06
CA GLY A 26 28.02 3.58 -8.33
C GLY A 26 29.38 2.88 -8.25
N ILE A 27 29.58 2.01 -7.26
CA ILE A 27 30.85 1.32 -7.02
C ILE A 27 30.82 -0.06 -7.69
N GLU A 28 31.90 -0.40 -8.39
CA GLU A 28 32.00 -1.68 -9.07
C GLU A 28 31.79 -2.88 -8.12
N PRO A 29 31.14 -3.96 -8.61
CA PRO A 29 30.81 -5.14 -7.79
C PRO A 29 31.98 -5.76 -7.03
N ARG A 30 33.19 -5.76 -7.62
CA ARG A 30 34.42 -6.25 -6.98
C ARG A 30 34.77 -5.53 -5.67
N TYR A 31 34.30 -4.30 -5.47
CA TYR A 31 34.55 -3.50 -4.27
C TYR A 31 33.37 -3.44 -3.30
N HIS A 32 32.25 -4.15 -3.57
CA HIS A 32 31.06 -4.12 -2.72
C HIS A 32 31.35 -4.54 -1.27
N ALA A 33 32.26 -5.50 -1.05
CA ALA A 33 32.66 -5.89 0.30
C ALA A 33 33.33 -4.73 1.06
N THR A 34 34.18 -3.96 0.39
CA THR A 34 34.82 -2.77 0.96
C THR A 34 33.83 -1.65 1.23
N LEU A 35 32.90 -1.40 0.30
CA LEU A 35 31.78 -0.48 0.47
C LEU A 35 30.94 -0.83 1.70
N VAL A 36 30.50 -2.09 1.83
CA VAL A 36 29.68 -2.53 2.97
C VAL A 36 30.43 -2.34 4.29
N LYS A 37 31.74 -2.63 4.36
CA LYS A 37 32.56 -2.35 5.56
C LYS A 37 32.60 -0.86 5.90
N ALA A 38 32.76 0.01 4.90
CA ALA A 38 32.77 1.47 5.10
C ALA A 38 31.41 2.00 5.56
N LEU A 39 30.31 1.53 4.95
CA LEU A 39 28.95 1.89 5.37
C LEU A 39 28.63 1.42 6.79
N ASN A 40 29.02 0.19 7.17
CA ASN A 40 28.83 -0.30 8.53
C ASN A 40 29.65 0.50 9.57
N ARG A 41 30.84 1.03 9.23
CA ARG A 41 31.55 1.96 10.11
C ARG A 41 30.78 3.26 10.32
N LYS A 42 30.14 3.80 9.25
CA LYS A 42 29.27 4.99 9.35
C LYS A 42 28.03 4.72 10.18
N VAL A 43 27.50 3.52 10.14
CA VAL A 43 26.42 3.09 11.04
C VAL A 43 26.88 3.07 12.49
N ALA A 44 28.08 2.52 12.76
CA ALA A 44 28.64 2.45 14.11
C ALA A 44 28.86 3.83 14.75
N ILE A 45 29.18 4.86 13.97
CA ILE A 45 29.34 6.24 14.48
C ILE A 45 28.06 7.08 14.38
N GLY A 46 26.93 6.48 13.96
CA GLY A 46 25.62 7.14 13.92
C GLY A 46 25.41 8.14 12.78
N GLU A 47 26.30 8.17 11.77
CA GLU A 47 26.09 8.94 10.53
C GLU A 47 25.02 8.33 9.65
N LEU A 48 24.90 7.00 9.65
CA LEU A 48 23.90 6.22 8.92
C LEU A 48 23.12 5.33 9.87
N GLN A 49 21.93 4.95 9.44
CA GLN A 49 21.17 3.85 10.06
C GLN A 49 20.85 2.80 9.00
N LYS A 50 20.57 1.58 9.45
CA LYS A 50 20.34 0.43 8.61
C LYS A 50 18.86 0.06 8.63
N VAL A 51 18.21 0.03 7.47
CA VAL A 51 16.84 -0.47 7.32
C VAL A 51 16.82 -2.00 7.26
N SER A 52 17.73 -2.59 6.47
CA SER A 52 17.93 -4.03 6.31
C SER A 52 19.29 -4.34 5.71
N LYS A 53 19.60 -5.59 5.44
CA LYS A 53 20.85 -5.97 4.78
C LYS A 53 21.02 -5.20 3.45
N GLY A 54 22.11 -4.43 3.33
CA GLY A 54 22.46 -3.67 2.15
C GLY A 54 21.61 -2.40 1.90
N LYS A 55 20.78 -1.98 2.87
CA LYS A 55 19.94 -0.78 2.79
C LYS A 55 20.22 0.13 3.97
N TYR A 56 20.61 1.35 3.67
CA TYR A 56 21.06 2.36 4.61
C TYR A 56 20.33 3.67 4.38
N TYR A 57 20.24 4.52 5.39
CA TYR A 57 19.71 5.86 5.25
C TYR A 57 20.44 6.84 6.16
N LYS A 58 20.38 8.12 5.83
CA LYS A 58 20.87 9.22 6.64
C LYS A 58 19.75 9.67 7.58
N PRO A 59 19.87 9.44 8.91
CA PRO A 59 18.80 9.79 9.83
C PRO A 59 18.72 11.30 10.03
N LYS A 60 17.52 11.87 10.05
CA LYS A 60 17.29 13.24 10.51
C LYS A 60 17.21 13.20 12.03
N LYS A 61 18.19 13.79 12.70
CA LYS A 61 18.19 13.92 14.16
C LYS A 61 17.24 15.02 14.61
N THR A 62 16.42 14.73 15.60
CA THR A 62 15.51 15.67 16.23
C THR A 62 15.70 15.63 17.73
N VAL A 63 15.09 16.54 18.47
CA VAL A 63 15.07 16.54 19.96
C VAL A 63 14.42 15.27 20.55
N PHE A 64 13.59 14.59 19.78
CA PHE A 64 12.91 13.34 20.16
C PHE A 64 13.62 12.08 19.65
N GLY A 65 14.79 12.21 19.03
CA GLY A 65 15.57 11.09 18.45
C GLY A 65 15.70 11.16 16.94
N SER A 66 16.12 10.05 16.35
CA SER A 66 16.29 9.93 14.89
C SER A 66 14.97 9.55 14.23
N LEU A 67 14.60 10.27 13.18
CA LEU A 67 13.41 9.92 12.38
C LEU A 67 13.71 8.73 11.47
N SER A 68 12.78 7.77 11.47
CA SER A 68 12.77 6.67 10.52
C SER A 68 12.42 7.16 9.10
N PRO A 69 12.84 6.43 8.05
CA PRO A 69 12.42 6.72 6.68
C PRO A 69 10.89 6.62 6.51
N ALA A 70 10.37 7.31 5.50
CA ALA A 70 8.97 7.16 5.11
C ALA A 70 8.66 5.69 4.72
N PRO A 71 7.43 5.19 4.96
CA PRO A 71 7.05 3.84 4.57
C PRO A 71 7.35 3.51 3.10
N SER A 72 7.15 4.46 2.18
CA SER A 72 7.49 4.32 0.76
C SER A 72 8.97 4.07 0.51
N GLU A 73 9.86 4.73 1.25
CA GLU A 73 11.31 4.52 1.15
C GLU A 73 11.72 3.14 1.71
N ILE A 74 11.12 2.71 2.83
CA ILE A 74 11.40 1.41 3.44
C ILE A 74 11.10 0.25 2.46
N VAL A 75 10.06 0.39 1.64
CA VAL A 75 9.58 -0.66 0.72
C VAL A 75 9.78 -0.34 -0.76
N LYS A 76 10.54 0.71 -1.12
CA LYS A 76 10.73 1.20 -2.49
C LYS A 76 11.03 0.09 -3.51
N ASP A 77 11.92 -0.83 -3.19
CA ASP A 77 12.28 -1.99 -4.02
C ASP A 77 11.15 -3.05 -4.16
N LEU A 78 10.10 -2.94 -3.35
CA LEU A 78 8.90 -3.76 -3.44
C LEU A 78 7.80 -3.07 -4.26
N LEU A 79 7.89 -1.74 -4.42
CA LEU A 79 6.94 -0.95 -5.19
C LEU A 79 7.37 -0.85 -6.66
N GLU A 80 8.68 -0.69 -6.89
CA GLU A 80 9.25 -0.49 -8.21
C GLU A 80 10.41 -1.45 -8.46
N LYS A 81 10.52 -1.93 -9.70
CA LYS A 81 11.63 -2.75 -10.18
C LYS A 81 11.94 -2.42 -11.63
N ASN A 82 13.18 -2.00 -11.92
CA ASN A 82 13.64 -1.62 -13.27
C ASN A 82 12.73 -0.57 -13.94
N GLY A 83 12.34 0.48 -13.20
CA GLY A 83 11.46 1.54 -13.69
C GLY A 83 10.00 1.11 -13.92
N LYS A 84 9.60 -0.08 -13.45
CA LYS A 84 8.22 -0.57 -13.56
C LYS A 84 7.59 -0.70 -12.18
N THR A 85 6.37 -0.22 -12.03
CA THR A 85 5.55 -0.39 -10.82
C THR A 85 5.16 -1.86 -10.68
N VAL A 86 5.58 -2.50 -9.59
CA VAL A 86 5.36 -3.94 -9.30
C VAL A 86 4.64 -4.18 -7.98
N GLY A 87 4.37 -3.12 -7.24
CA GLY A 87 3.65 -3.15 -5.96
C GLY A 87 3.16 -1.78 -5.56
N TYR A 88 2.33 -1.72 -4.53
CA TYR A 88 1.82 -0.47 -3.97
C TYR A 88 1.52 -0.63 -2.48
N ILE A 89 1.62 0.48 -1.74
CA ILE A 89 1.23 0.50 -0.33
C ILE A 89 -0.30 0.49 -0.23
N THR A 90 -0.83 -0.44 0.56
CA THR A 90 -2.25 -0.58 0.89
C THR A 90 -2.44 -0.80 2.40
N GLY A 91 -3.60 -1.24 2.85
CA GLY A 91 -3.90 -1.46 4.27
C GLY A 91 -3.98 -0.16 5.06
N THR A 92 -3.75 -0.22 6.38
CA THR A 92 -4.01 0.88 7.32
C THR A 92 -3.38 2.20 6.88
N ALA A 93 -2.14 2.22 6.36
CA ALA A 93 -1.48 3.44 5.92
C ALA A 93 -2.21 4.10 4.72
N ALA A 94 -2.65 3.29 3.74
CA ALA A 94 -3.44 3.79 2.62
C ALA A 94 -4.86 4.18 3.07
N PHE A 95 -5.47 3.41 3.96
CA PHE A 95 -6.81 3.68 4.48
C PHE A 95 -6.86 4.97 5.30
N ALA A 96 -5.80 5.30 6.05
CA ALA A 96 -5.67 6.58 6.73
C ALA A 96 -5.64 7.76 5.74
N SER A 97 -4.89 7.64 4.64
CA SER A 97 -4.86 8.67 3.59
C SER A 97 -6.20 8.82 2.85
N MET A 98 -7.05 7.79 2.87
CA MET A 98 -8.40 7.80 2.31
C MET A 98 -9.47 8.30 3.32
N GLY A 99 -9.07 8.62 4.55
CA GLY A 99 -10.00 9.05 5.61
C GLY A 99 -10.83 7.92 6.22
N LEU A 100 -10.44 6.65 6.00
CA LEU A 100 -11.14 5.47 6.53
C LEU A 100 -10.74 5.14 7.98
N THR A 101 -9.62 5.65 8.44
CA THR A 101 -9.14 5.47 9.81
C THR A 101 -8.23 6.61 10.24
N THR A 102 -8.17 6.86 11.53
CA THR A 102 -7.22 7.81 12.14
C THR A 102 -5.99 7.11 12.71
N GLN A 103 -5.94 5.79 12.65
CA GLN A 103 -4.84 5.03 13.24
C GLN A 103 -3.56 5.13 12.41
N ILE A 104 -2.48 5.50 13.08
CA ILE A 104 -1.12 5.47 12.53
C ILE A 104 -0.46 4.15 12.94
N THR A 105 0.21 3.49 12.02
CA THR A 105 0.87 2.20 12.26
C THR A 105 2.26 2.16 11.65
N SER A 106 3.20 1.46 12.31
CA SER A 106 4.50 1.10 11.73
C SER A 106 4.43 -0.13 10.82
N ALA A 107 3.29 -0.83 10.80
CA ALA A 107 3.08 -1.95 9.89
C ALA A 107 2.78 -1.44 8.48
N ILE A 108 3.47 -1.99 7.50
CA ILE A 108 3.32 -1.64 6.08
C ILE A 108 2.71 -2.84 5.36
N MET A 109 1.60 -2.64 4.67
CA MET A 109 1.02 -3.65 3.78
C MET A 109 1.31 -3.27 2.33
N VAL A 110 1.84 -4.23 1.56
CA VAL A 110 2.19 -4.02 0.16
C VAL A 110 1.36 -4.95 -0.73
N GLY A 111 0.59 -4.38 -1.65
CA GLY A 111 -0.10 -5.11 -2.70
C GLY A 111 0.90 -5.58 -3.76
N THR A 112 0.90 -6.88 -4.10
CA THR A 112 1.81 -7.48 -5.08
C THR A 112 1.08 -8.57 -5.88
N ASN A 113 1.49 -8.81 -7.14
CA ASN A 113 0.87 -9.88 -7.96
C ASN A 113 1.29 -11.30 -7.55
N ARG A 114 2.27 -11.46 -6.66
CA ARG A 114 2.76 -12.77 -6.21
C ARG A 114 2.69 -12.86 -4.70
N TYR A 115 2.37 -14.05 -4.21
CA TYR A 115 2.45 -14.34 -2.77
C TYR A 115 3.87 -14.13 -2.26
N ARG A 116 3.98 -13.45 -1.12
CA ARG A 116 5.24 -13.26 -0.38
C ARG A 116 4.98 -13.48 1.11
N ARG A 117 5.96 -14.06 1.80
CA ARG A 117 5.94 -14.17 3.26
C ARG A 117 6.18 -12.80 3.88
N PRO A 118 5.57 -12.49 5.03
CA PRO A 118 5.87 -11.27 5.78
C PRO A 118 7.37 -11.16 6.10
N ILE A 119 7.88 -9.93 6.09
CA ILE A 119 9.29 -9.62 6.40
C ILE A 119 9.35 -8.44 7.37
N THR A 120 10.50 -8.28 8.05
CA THR A 120 10.76 -7.14 8.92
C THR A 120 11.94 -6.33 8.37
N ARG A 121 11.80 -5.00 8.38
CA ARG A 121 12.87 -4.05 8.03
C ARG A 121 12.96 -2.98 9.12
N GLY A 122 14.06 -2.96 9.86
CA GLY A 122 14.14 -2.16 11.08
C GLY A 122 12.99 -2.49 12.03
N GLU A 123 12.23 -1.48 12.42
CA GLU A 123 11.04 -1.62 13.28
C GLU A 123 9.75 -1.90 12.51
N SER A 124 9.78 -1.80 11.18
CA SER A 124 8.60 -1.96 10.33
C SER A 124 8.34 -3.43 10.01
N LYS A 125 7.13 -3.89 10.32
CA LYS A 125 6.60 -5.19 9.88
C LYS A 125 5.93 -5.00 8.52
N ILE A 126 6.38 -5.74 7.51
CA ILE A 126 5.87 -5.66 6.14
C ILE A 126 5.08 -6.92 5.84
N SER A 127 3.80 -6.76 5.57
CA SER A 127 2.89 -7.82 5.10
C SER A 127 2.57 -7.63 3.62
N PHE A 128 2.05 -8.68 2.99
CA PHE A 128 1.75 -8.66 1.56
C PHE A 128 0.31 -9.06 1.30
N LEU A 129 -0.35 -8.30 0.44
CA LEU A 129 -1.68 -8.58 -0.09
C LEU A 129 -1.54 -9.03 -1.54
N VAL A 130 -2.06 -10.22 -1.86
CA VAL A 130 -2.05 -10.69 -3.25
C VAL A 130 -3.10 -9.91 -4.04
N GLN A 131 -2.62 -9.23 -5.09
CA GLN A 131 -3.41 -8.46 -6.05
C GLN A 131 -3.52 -9.22 -7.37
N PRO A 132 -4.73 -9.64 -7.78
CA PRO A 132 -4.91 -10.38 -9.04
C PRO A 132 -4.81 -9.50 -10.29
N ASN A 133 -5.13 -8.20 -10.16
CA ASN A 133 -5.07 -7.26 -11.28
C ASN A 133 -3.66 -6.79 -11.58
N SER A 134 -3.42 -6.31 -12.80
CA SER A 134 -2.19 -5.61 -13.16
C SER A 134 -2.01 -4.37 -12.29
N ILE A 135 -0.81 -4.21 -11.74
CA ILE A 135 -0.45 -3.06 -10.91
C ILE A 135 0.18 -2.00 -11.81
N THR A 136 -0.51 -0.88 -11.98
CA THR A 136 -0.04 0.31 -12.69
C THR A 136 -0.30 1.53 -11.83
N GLU A 137 0.44 2.60 -12.02
CA GLU A 137 0.22 3.85 -11.27
C GLU A 137 -1.22 4.34 -11.39
N GLU A 138 -1.80 4.22 -12.58
CA GLU A 138 -3.20 4.59 -12.85
C GLU A 138 -4.20 3.76 -12.05
N ASN A 139 -3.96 2.44 -11.90
CA ASN A 139 -4.88 1.53 -11.22
C ASN A 139 -4.78 1.62 -9.69
N ILE A 140 -3.64 2.00 -9.13
CA ILE A 140 -3.38 1.98 -7.68
C ILE A 140 -4.49 2.65 -6.85
N PRO A 141 -5.01 3.83 -7.19
CA PRO A 141 -6.09 4.43 -6.40
C PRO A 141 -7.35 3.56 -6.36
N LEU A 142 -7.73 2.94 -7.48
CA LEU A 142 -8.88 2.04 -7.56
C LEU A 142 -8.63 0.73 -6.83
N LEU A 143 -7.41 0.17 -6.94
CA LEU A 143 -7.01 -1.04 -6.21
C LEU A 143 -7.06 -0.82 -4.70
N ARG A 144 -6.63 0.35 -4.19
CA ARG A 144 -6.76 0.72 -2.77
C ARG A 144 -8.22 0.77 -2.32
N THR A 145 -9.12 1.29 -3.16
CA THR A 145 -10.56 1.31 -2.88
C THR A 145 -11.12 -0.12 -2.79
N LEU A 146 -10.76 -1.00 -3.71
CA LEU A 146 -11.16 -2.41 -3.68
C LEU A 146 -10.55 -3.17 -2.50
N ASP A 147 -9.31 -2.88 -2.13
CA ASP A 147 -8.66 -3.46 -0.97
C ASP A 147 -9.35 -3.01 0.34
N ALA A 148 -9.79 -1.75 0.42
CA ALA A 148 -10.55 -1.26 1.56
C ALA A 148 -11.92 -1.98 1.68
N ILE A 149 -12.62 -2.20 0.57
CA ILE A 149 -13.84 -3.02 0.54
C ILE A 149 -13.54 -4.46 0.98
N LYS A 150 -12.47 -5.05 0.47
CA LYS A 150 -12.04 -6.43 0.81
C LYS A 150 -11.73 -6.58 2.30
N LEU A 151 -11.09 -5.57 2.90
CA LEU A 151 -10.62 -5.56 4.27
C LEU A 151 -11.53 -4.76 5.21
N ILE A 152 -12.77 -4.49 4.83
CA ILE A 152 -13.68 -3.57 5.54
C ILE A 152 -13.89 -3.92 7.01
N ARG A 153 -13.76 -5.19 7.38
CA ARG A 153 -13.85 -5.67 8.77
C ARG A 153 -12.55 -5.46 9.57
N GLU A 154 -11.45 -5.25 8.86
CA GLU A 154 -10.10 -5.20 9.43
C GLU A 154 -9.58 -3.77 9.51
N ILE A 155 -10.37 -2.77 9.03
CA ILE A 155 -9.99 -1.36 9.12
C ILE A 155 -10.09 -0.94 10.59
N PRO A 156 -8.97 -0.54 11.22
CA PRO A 156 -8.96 -0.25 12.65
C PRO A 156 -9.57 1.13 12.95
N ALA A 157 -10.05 1.31 14.19
CA ALA A 157 -10.58 2.57 14.72
C ALA A 157 -11.76 3.15 13.90
N THR A 158 -12.54 2.29 13.25
CA THR A 158 -13.75 2.64 12.49
C THR A 158 -14.70 1.45 12.46
N SER A 159 -15.98 1.71 12.22
CA SER A 159 -16.95 0.66 11.95
C SER A 159 -17.03 0.34 10.45
N PRO A 160 -17.48 -0.87 10.06
CA PRO A 160 -17.81 -1.17 8.67
C PRO A 160 -18.86 -0.22 8.07
N ASP A 161 -19.81 0.24 8.88
CA ASP A 161 -20.82 1.21 8.48
C ASP A 161 -20.18 2.56 8.12
N ASP A 162 -19.35 3.13 9.01
CA ASP A 162 -18.66 4.39 8.76
C ASP A 162 -17.72 4.28 7.55
N SER A 163 -16.99 3.16 7.45
CA SER A 163 -16.13 2.89 6.30
C SER A 163 -16.90 2.83 5.00
N THR A 164 -18.12 2.24 5.00
CA THR A 164 -18.99 2.17 3.83
C THR A 164 -19.45 3.56 3.40
N VAL A 165 -19.81 4.44 4.35
CA VAL A 165 -20.17 5.83 4.06
C VAL A 165 -19.01 6.60 3.42
N VAL A 166 -17.80 6.47 3.96
CA VAL A 166 -16.60 7.13 3.40
C VAL A 166 -16.29 6.59 2.01
N LEU A 167 -16.32 5.26 1.82
CA LEU A 167 -16.11 4.62 0.52
C LEU A 167 -17.17 5.09 -0.49
N GLY A 168 -18.42 5.23 -0.09
CA GLY A 168 -19.49 5.77 -0.93
C GLY A 168 -19.16 7.16 -1.47
N LYS A 169 -18.63 8.05 -0.61
CA LYS A 169 -18.18 9.38 -1.02
C LYS A 169 -17.02 9.35 -2.01
N ILE A 170 -16.00 8.51 -1.72
CA ILE A 170 -14.84 8.34 -2.60
C ILE A 170 -15.27 7.84 -3.98
N ILE A 171 -16.14 6.83 -4.03
CA ILE A 171 -16.63 6.21 -5.26
C ILE A 171 -17.49 7.20 -6.04
N SER A 172 -18.37 7.95 -5.37
CA SER A 172 -19.23 8.95 -6.02
C SER A 172 -18.48 10.14 -6.62
N ALA A 173 -17.25 10.40 -6.15
CA ALA A 173 -16.38 11.44 -6.70
C ALA A 173 -15.61 11.00 -7.97
N LEU A 174 -15.70 9.73 -8.36
CA LEU A 174 -15.04 9.21 -9.57
C LEU A 174 -15.83 9.61 -10.82
N THR A 175 -15.11 9.81 -11.95
CA THR A 175 -15.75 9.98 -13.26
C THR A 175 -16.37 8.66 -13.71
N LYS A 176 -17.27 8.71 -14.69
CA LYS A 176 -17.94 7.54 -15.25
C LYS A 176 -16.93 6.50 -15.78
N GLU A 177 -15.88 6.95 -16.43
CA GLU A 177 -14.81 6.10 -16.97
C GLU A 177 -14.06 5.41 -15.85
N ARG A 178 -13.76 6.13 -14.75
CA ARG A 178 -13.07 5.56 -13.58
C ARG A 178 -13.97 4.61 -12.81
N LEU A 179 -15.27 4.85 -12.73
CA LEU A 179 -16.25 3.90 -12.16
C LEU A 179 -16.30 2.61 -12.98
N GLN A 180 -16.36 2.72 -14.31
CA GLN A 180 -16.32 1.56 -15.18
C GLN A 180 -15.04 0.73 -14.99
N GLN A 181 -13.88 1.41 -14.91
CA GLN A 181 -12.59 0.76 -14.64
C GLN A 181 -12.57 0.09 -13.25
N LEU A 182 -13.12 0.73 -12.23
CA LEU A 182 -13.26 0.17 -10.89
C LEU A 182 -14.07 -1.14 -10.91
N CYS A 183 -15.20 -1.16 -11.63
CA CYS A 183 -16.04 -2.35 -11.78
C CYS A 183 -15.30 -3.47 -12.52
N GLN A 184 -14.59 -3.16 -13.61
CA GLN A 184 -13.77 -4.13 -14.35
C GLN A 184 -12.66 -4.73 -13.45
N LEU A 185 -11.97 -3.91 -12.68
CA LEU A 185 -10.95 -4.40 -11.74
C LEU A 185 -11.57 -5.25 -10.62
N ALA A 186 -12.80 -4.95 -10.20
CA ALA A 186 -13.50 -5.70 -9.16
C ALA A 186 -13.83 -7.14 -9.58
N GLU A 187 -13.95 -7.44 -10.88
CA GLU A 187 -14.24 -8.81 -11.36
C GLU A 187 -13.21 -9.84 -10.90
N ALA A 188 -11.94 -9.43 -10.74
CA ALA A 188 -10.88 -10.28 -10.24
C ALA A 188 -10.90 -10.47 -8.70
N TYR A 189 -11.75 -9.74 -7.98
CA TYR A 189 -11.91 -9.89 -6.53
C TYR A 189 -12.99 -10.91 -6.18
N LYS A 190 -13.03 -11.31 -4.90
CA LYS A 190 -14.05 -12.23 -4.38
C LYS A 190 -15.47 -11.69 -4.60
N PRO A 191 -16.48 -12.55 -4.78
CA PRO A 191 -17.86 -12.12 -4.98
C PRO A 191 -18.41 -11.17 -3.90
N SER A 192 -17.99 -11.36 -2.63
CA SER A 192 -18.41 -10.47 -1.54
C SER A 192 -17.92 -9.01 -1.71
N VAL A 193 -16.75 -8.82 -2.36
CA VAL A 193 -16.23 -7.47 -2.68
C VAL A 193 -17.07 -6.84 -3.79
N ARG A 194 -17.38 -7.61 -4.83
CA ARG A 194 -18.24 -7.17 -5.93
C ARG A 194 -19.66 -6.82 -5.46
N ALA A 195 -20.22 -7.66 -4.58
CA ALA A 195 -21.51 -7.41 -3.99
C ALA A 195 -21.53 -6.11 -3.18
N LEU A 196 -20.54 -5.86 -2.33
CA LEU A 196 -20.48 -4.63 -1.54
C LEU A 196 -20.25 -3.40 -2.43
N LEU A 197 -19.35 -3.49 -3.42
CA LEU A 197 -19.16 -2.42 -4.38
C LEU A 197 -20.45 -2.09 -5.13
N GLY A 198 -21.17 -3.10 -5.64
CA GLY A 198 -22.42 -2.92 -6.34
C GLY A 198 -23.50 -2.29 -5.47
N ALA A 199 -23.65 -2.74 -4.20
CA ALA A 199 -24.56 -2.16 -3.25
C ALA A 199 -24.25 -0.67 -2.97
N ILE A 200 -22.97 -0.30 -2.85
CA ILE A 200 -22.53 1.09 -2.68
C ILE A 200 -22.87 1.93 -3.92
N LEU A 201 -22.58 1.41 -5.12
CA LEU A 201 -22.87 2.09 -6.38
C LEU A 201 -24.38 2.36 -6.54
N GLU A 202 -25.21 1.33 -6.38
CA GLU A 202 -26.67 1.42 -6.48
C GLU A 202 -27.24 2.40 -5.45
N ASN A 203 -26.78 2.33 -4.19
CA ASN A 203 -27.23 3.23 -3.12
C ASN A 203 -26.89 4.70 -3.40
N ASN A 204 -25.84 4.96 -4.18
CA ASN A 204 -25.41 6.29 -4.59
C ASN A 204 -25.92 6.68 -5.99
N ASN A 205 -26.91 5.96 -6.55
CA ASN A 205 -27.46 6.15 -7.89
C ASN A 205 -26.39 6.18 -9.00
N GLN A 206 -25.32 5.38 -8.82
CA GLN A 206 -24.25 5.21 -9.80
C GLN A 206 -24.48 3.92 -10.63
N PRO A 207 -24.02 3.89 -11.89
CA PRO A 207 -24.13 2.69 -12.72
C PRO A 207 -23.26 1.55 -12.16
N THR A 208 -23.80 0.34 -12.14
CA THR A 208 -23.15 -0.88 -11.63
C THR A 208 -22.29 -1.61 -12.67
N PHE A 209 -22.42 -1.21 -13.94
CA PHE A 209 -21.69 -1.79 -15.08
C PHE A 209 -21.76 -3.32 -15.16
N GLY A 210 -22.90 -3.90 -14.75
CA GLY A 210 -23.13 -5.33 -14.84
C GLY A 210 -22.49 -6.18 -13.72
N LEU A 211 -22.06 -5.58 -12.63
CA LEU A 211 -21.51 -6.33 -11.48
C LEU A 211 -22.49 -7.38 -10.93
N GLU A 212 -23.80 -7.11 -10.98
CA GLU A 212 -24.86 -8.01 -10.55
C GLU A 212 -24.83 -9.35 -11.32
N ILE A 213 -24.49 -9.34 -12.60
CA ILE A 213 -24.42 -10.54 -13.45
C ILE A 213 -23.24 -11.43 -13.04
N THR A 214 -22.21 -10.85 -12.42
CA THR A 214 -21.02 -11.59 -11.97
C THR A 214 -21.22 -12.33 -10.65
N LEU A 215 -22.38 -12.16 -10.01
CA LEU A 215 -22.72 -12.78 -8.72
C LEU A 215 -23.59 -14.02 -8.91
N ASN A 216 -23.38 -15.02 -8.04
CA ASN A 216 -24.27 -16.16 -7.97
C ASN A 216 -25.53 -15.75 -7.19
N GLY A 217 -26.71 -15.87 -7.79
CA GLY A 217 -28.00 -15.48 -7.21
C GLY A 217 -28.40 -16.24 -5.93
N VAL A 218 -27.78 -17.39 -5.65
CA VAL A 218 -28.09 -18.22 -4.46
C VAL A 218 -27.13 -17.96 -3.30
N THR A 219 -25.93 -17.44 -3.59
CA THR A 219 -24.90 -17.23 -2.55
C THR A 219 -25.16 -15.95 -1.79
N THR A 220 -25.20 -16.03 -0.46
CA THR A 220 -25.34 -14.87 0.42
C THR A 220 -24.01 -14.49 1.05
N TYR A 221 -23.79 -13.19 1.29
CA TYR A 221 -22.57 -12.64 1.86
C TYR A 221 -22.84 -12.02 3.23
N LYS A 222 -22.25 -12.59 4.27
CA LYS A 222 -22.34 -12.04 5.63
C LYS A 222 -21.40 -10.84 5.75
N LEU A 223 -21.88 -9.62 5.60
CA LEU A 223 -21.12 -8.39 5.80
C LEU A 223 -21.77 -7.57 6.92
N PRO A 224 -21.00 -7.09 7.91
CA PRO A 224 -21.53 -6.40 9.07
C PRO A 224 -21.85 -4.93 8.76
N ILE A 225 -22.76 -4.72 7.81
CA ILE A 225 -23.21 -3.40 7.37
C ILE A 225 -24.71 -3.31 7.62
N SER A 226 -25.11 -2.23 8.31
CA SER A 226 -26.50 -2.02 8.68
C SER A 226 -27.37 -1.62 7.48
N LYS A 227 -28.68 -1.89 7.60
CA LYS A 227 -29.68 -1.43 6.62
C LYS A 227 -29.79 0.11 6.58
N ASN A 228 -29.42 0.78 7.65
CA ASN A 228 -29.44 2.25 7.69
C ASN A 228 -28.40 2.84 6.74
N VAL A 229 -27.28 2.17 6.53
CA VAL A 229 -26.20 2.61 5.64
C VAL A 229 -26.41 2.11 4.21
N LEU A 230 -26.82 0.84 4.05
CA LEU A 230 -27.14 0.24 2.75
C LEU A 230 -28.53 -0.39 2.77
N PRO A 231 -29.61 0.40 2.55
CA PRO A 231 -30.98 -0.12 2.51
C PRO A 231 -31.18 -1.20 1.45
N ASN A 232 -30.44 -1.09 0.34
CA ASN A 232 -30.48 -1.96 -0.83
C ASN A 232 -29.58 -3.21 -0.73
N LYS A 233 -28.94 -3.46 0.43
CA LYS A 233 -27.95 -4.55 0.57
C LYS A 233 -28.48 -5.93 0.20
N HIS A 234 -29.80 -6.17 0.35
CA HIS A 234 -30.43 -7.44 -0.02
C HIS A 234 -30.47 -7.67 -1.54
N ASN A 235 -30.51 -6.61 -2.37
CA ASN A 235 -30.44 -6.73 -3.82
C ASN A 235 -29.08 -7.37 -4.26
N TRP A 236 -28.07 -7.29 -3.39
CA TRP A 236 -26.72 -7.78 -3.59
C TRP A 236 -26.39 -9.02 -2.75
N ASN A 237 -27.42 -9.73 -2.27
CA ASN A 237 -27.29 -10.92 -1.42
C ASN A 237 -26.45 -10.69 -0.14
N ILE A 238 -26.40 -9.47 0.38
CA ILE A 238 -25.69 -9.13 1.63
C ILE A 238 -26.68 -9.27 2.80
N LEU A 239 -26.24 -10.07 3.81
CA LEU A 239 -27.00 -10.31 5.06
C LEU A 239 -26.54 -9.38 6.18
#